data_a53fd4e2af8d58378db05e401c822116
#
_entry.id   a53fd4e2af8d58378db05e401c822116
#
_cell.length_a   1.000
_cell.length_b   1.000
_cell.length_c   1.000
_cell.angle_alpha   90.00
_cell.angle_beta   90.00
_cell.angle_gamma   90.00
#
_symmetry.space_group_name_H-M   'P 1'
#
loop_
_entity.id
_entity.type
_entity.pdbx_description
1 polymer ?
#
loop_
_entity_poly.entity_id
_entity_poly.type
_entity_poly.pdbx_seq_one_letter_code
_entity_poly.pdbx_strand_id
1 'polypeptide(L)'
;MSTDIEGLPQEDINELVDETIAENEVVLFMKGTAIAPECGYSETALHHIRRHRDDVECVDILHSDEEFRAALERHSGWTTIPQAYVDGEFVGGADVLEELDERGELADALNA
;
A
#
# COMPACT_ATOMS: atom_id res chain seq x y z
N MET A 1 -25.97 -7.84 2.11
CA MET A 1 -25.42 -6.50 2.05
C MET A 1 -24.07 -6.52 1.38
N SER A 2 -23.86 -5.64 0.44
CA SER A 2 -22.62 -5.58 -0.27
C SER A 2 -21.47 -5.10 0.65
N THR A 3 -20.29 -5.72 0.54
CA THR A 3 -19.09 -5.26 1.21
C THR A 3 -18.19 -4.49 0.23
N ASP A 4 -18.74 -4.12 -0.91
CA ASP A 4 -18.06 -3.39 -1.94
C ASP A 4 -17.67 -1.99 -1.43
N ILE A 5 -16.39 -1.63 -1.57
CA ILE A 5 -15.90 -0.30 -1.16
C ILE A 5 -16.19 0.76 -2.22
N GLU A 6 -16.63 0.35 -3.41
CA GLU A 6 -17.00 1.28 -4.46
C GLU A 6 -18.22 2.09 -4.03
N GLY A 7 -18.11 3.40 -4.11
CA GLY A 7 -19.18 4.30 -3.71
C GLY A 7 -19.21 4.65 -2.23
N LEU A 8 -18.25 4.19 -1.43
CA LEU A 8 -18.16 4.62 -0.04
C LEU A 8 -17.79 6.09 0.06
N PRO A 9 -18.36 6.83 1.05
CA PRO A 9 -17.97 8.22 1.27
C PRO A 9 -16.49 8.35 1.63
N GLN A 10 -15.93 9.52 1.38
CA GLN A 10 -14.52 9.80 1.70
C GLN A 10 -14.17 9.47 3.15
N GLU A 11 -15.05 9.82 4.09
CA GLU A 11 -14.79 9.56 5.51
C GLU A 11 -14.68 8.08 5.84
N ASP A 12 -15.44 7.23 5.13
CA ASP A 12 -15.36 5.79 5.32
C ASP A 12 -14.07 5.21 4.75
N ILE A 13 -13.61 5.73 3.62
CA ILE A 13 -12.32 5.34 3.05
C ILE A 13 -11.18 5.81 3.96
N ASN A 14 -11.27 7.03 4.51
CA ASN A 14 -10.29 7.51 5.47
C ASN A 14 -10.16 6.59 6.67
N GLU A 15 -11.30 6.16 7.22
CA GLU A 15 -11.33 5.24 8.35
C GLU A 15 -10.75 3.88 8.00
N LEU A 16 -11.11 3.36 6.83
CA LEU A 16 -10.56 2.09 6.33
C LEU A 16 -9.03 2.15 6.21
N VAL A 17 -8.51 3.22 5.63
CA VAL A 17 -7.06 3.41 5.48
C VAL A 17 -6.40 3.49 6.85
N ASP A 18 -6.95 4.30 7.76
CA ASP A 18 -6.39 4.49 9.09
C ASP A 18 -6.33 3.15 9.86
N GLU A 19 -7.40 2.38 9.82
CA GLU A 19 -7.48 1.08 10.49
C GLU A 19 -6.53 0.06 9.87
N THR A 20 -6.46 0.02 8.54
CA THR A 20 -5.59 -0.92 7.84
C THR A 20 -4.12 -0.68 8.19
N ILE A 21 -3.71 0.58 8.19
CA ILE A 21 -2.34 0.96 8.54
C ILE A 21 -2.04 0.63 10.01
N ALA A 22 -3.01 0.86 10.89
CA ALA A 22 -2.82 0.63 12.33
C ALA A 22 -2.79 -0.86 12.70
N GLU A 23 -3.54 -1.69 11.99
CA GLU A 23 -3.74 -3.09 12.35
C GLU A 23 -2.80 -4.09 11.67
N ASN A 24 -2.04 -3.64 10.68
CA ASN A 24 -1.13 -4.52 9.94
C ASN A 24 0.29 -3.96 9.96
N GLU A 25 1.25 -4.82 10.15
CA GLU A 25 2.65 -4.40 10.21
C GLU A 25 3.13 -3.88 8.86
N VAL A 26 2.85 -4.61 7.77
CA VAL A 26 3.25 -4.21 6.42
C VAL A 26 2.00 -4.11 5.55
N VAL A 27 1.79 -2.94 4.96
CA VAL A 27 0.64 -2.67 4.09
C VAL A 27 1.11 -2.09 2.77
N LEU A 28 0.53 -2.56 1.68
CA LEU A 28 0.77 -2.00 0.35
C LEU A 28 -0.57 -1.60 -0.27
N PHE A 29 -0.74 -0.29 -0.52
CA PHE A 29 -1.86 0.22 -1.31
C PHE A 29 -1.42 0.22 -2.77
N MET A 30 -2.18 -0.45 -3.63
CA MET A 30 -1.76 -0.76 -4.99
C MET A 30 -2.93 -0.74 -5.98
N LYS A 31 -2.62 -0.75 -7.26
CA LYS A 31 -3.62 -0.91 -8.31
C LYS A 31 -3.72 -2.39 -8.65
N GLY A 32 -4.92 -2.93 -8.49
CA GLY A 32 -5.17 -4.36 -8.66
C GLY A 32 -4.98 -5.14 -7.36
N THR A 33 -5.05 -6.45 -7.46
CA THR A 33 -4.91 -7.34 -6.31
C THR A 33 -3.52 -7.97 -6.25
N ALA A 34 -3.21 -8.61 -5.13
CA ALA A 34 -1.94 -9.32 -4.97
C ALA A 34 -1.75 -10.43 -6.00
N ILE A 35 -2.85 -11.03 -6.46
CA ILE A 35 -2.82 -12.11 -7.46
C ILE A 35 -2.75 -11.53 -8.88
N ALA A 36 -3.40 -10.39 -9.10
CA ALA A 36 -3.52 -9.77 -10.42
C ALA A 36 -3.27 -8.26 -10.35
N PRO A 37 -2.00 -7.85 -10.17
CA PRO A 37 -1.66 -6.42 -10.21
C PRO A 37 -2.02 -5.82 -11.57
N GLU A 38 -2.53 -4.59 -11.57
CA GLU A 38 -2.97 -3.91 -12.79
C GLU A 38 -2.10 -2.69 -13.12
N CYS A 39 -0.92 -2.61 -12.54
CA CYS A 39 0.01 -1.51 -12.76
C CYS A 39 1.43 -2.04 -12.56
N GLY A 40 2.33 -1.71 -13.49
CA GLY A 40 3.73 -2.16 -13.42
C GLY A 40 4.45 -1.71 -12.16
N TYR A 41 4.17 -0.49 -11.69
CA TYR A 41 4.76 0.01 -10.45
C TYR A 41 4.24 -0.75 -9.24
N SER A 42 2.94 -1.08 -9.22
CA SER A 42 2.36 -1.88 -8.13
C SER A 42 2.93 -3.29 -8.11
N GLU A 43 3.10 -3.89 -9.28
CA GLU A 43 3.71 -5.21 -9.41
C GLU A 43 5.15 -5.20 -8.89
N THR A 44 5.94 -4.19 -9.28
CA THR A 44 7.31 -4.03 -8.84
C THR A 44 7.39 -3.89 -7.31
N ALA A 45 6.55 -3.03 -6.74
CA ALA A 45 6.52 -2.83 -5.29
C ALA A 45 6.21 -4.14 -4.55
N LEU A 46 5.20 -4.85 -5.00
CA LEU A 46 4.80 -6.12 -4.39
C LEU A 46 5.90 -7.17 -4.51
N HIS A 47 6.54 -7.24 -5.67
CA HIS A 47 7.65 -8.17 -5.90
C HIS A 47 8.78 -7.97 -4.89
N HIS A 48 9.21 -6.72 -4.70
CA HIS A 48 10.30 -6.43 -3.77
C HIS A 48 9.91 -6.75 -2.32
N ILE A 49 8.71 -6.39 -1.90
CA ILE A 49 8.24 -6.71 -0.54
C ILE A 49 8.22 -8.22 -0.32
N ARG A 50 7.68 -8.97 -1.27
CA ARG A 50 7.53 -10.42 -1.17
C ARG A 50 8.84 -11.19 -1.18
N ARG A 51 9.90 -10.58 -1.63
CA ARG A 51 11.23 -11.20 -1.50
C ARG A 51 11.64 -11.37 -0.03
N HIS A 52 11.03 -10.60 0.86
CA HIS A 52 11.42 -10.56 2.27
C HIS A 52 10.29 -10.92 3.23
N ARG A 53 9.04 -10.64 2.86
CA ARG A 53 7.89 -10.90 3.73
C ARG A 53 6.69 -11.38 2.90
N ASP A 54 6.03 -12.43 3.40
CA ASP A 54 4.83 -12.99 2.75
C ASP A 54 3.53 -12.41 3.31
N ASP A 55 3.58 -11.78 4.48
CA ASP A 55 2.41 -11.35 5.23
C ASP A 55 2.02 -9.89 4.98
N VAL A 56 2.31 -9.37 3.80
CA VAL A 56 1.91 -8.02 3.42
C VAL A 56 0.40 -7.96 3.19
N GLU A 57 -0.25 -6.97 3.80
CA GLU A 57 -1.66 -6.67 3.53
C GLU A 57 -1.74 -5.80 2.29
N CYS A 58 -2.35 -6.33 1.22
CA CYS A 58 -2.49 -5.61 -0.05
C CYS A 58 -3.90 -5.04 -0.17
N VAL A 59 -4.00 -3.75 -0.49
CA VAL A 59 -5.28 -3.08 -0.67
C VAL A 59 -5.36 -2.53 -2.09
N ASP A 60 -6.36 -3.02 -2.84
CA ASP A 60 -6.64 -2.55 -4.19
C ASP A 60 -7.41 -1.24 -4.12
N ILE A 61 -6.86 -0.18 -4.71
CA ILE A 61 -7.47 1.16 -4.62
C ILE A 61 -8.31 1.51 -5.85
N LEU A 62 -8.37 0.64 -6.86
CA LEU A 62 -8.95 1.00 -8.16
C LEU A 62 -10.43 1.37 -8.12
N HIS A 63 -11.21 0.77 -7.22
CA HIS A 63 -12.65 1.01 -7.16
C HIS A 63 -13.02 2.31 -6.45
N SER A 64 -12.04 2.98 -5.81
CA SER A 64 -12.22 4.27 -5.15
C SER A 64 -10.91 5.04 -5.19
N ASP A 65 -10.32 5.14 -6.37
CA ASP A 65 -8.97 5.67 -6.59
C ASP A 65 -8.76 7.06 -5.98
N GLU A 66 -9.64 8.01 -6.30
CA GLU A 66 -9.50 9.38 -5.80
C GLU A 66 -9.62 9.46 -4.28
N GLU A 67 -10.57 8.72 -3.72
CA GLU A 67 -10.81 8.70 -2.29
C GLU A 67 -9.64 8.07 -1.53
N PHE A 68 -9.05 7.00 -2.06
CA PHE A 68 -7.86 6.41 -1.46
C PHE A 68 -6.66 7.35 -1.52
N ARG A 69 -6.45 8.02 -2.65
CA ARG A 69 -5.33 8.97 -2.78
C ARG A 69 -5.46 10.11 -1.78
N ALA A 70 -6.67 10.65 -1.60
CA ALA A 70 -6.91 11.69 -0.61
C ALA A 70 -6.67 11.19 0.81
N ALA A 71 -7.12 9.97 1.12
CA ALA A 71 -6.91 9.37 2.43
C ALA A 71 -5.43 9.13 2.72
N LEU A 72 -4.69 8.65 1.74
CA LEU A 72 -3.25 8.37 1.88
C LEU A 72 -2.42 9.63 2.01
N GLU A 73 -2.83 10.71 1.36
CA GLU A 73 -2.15 12.00 1.47
C GLU A 73 -2.08 12.48 2.92
N ARG A 74 -3.07 12.17 3.72
CA ARG A 74 -3.12 12.50 5.15
C ARG A 74 -1.99 11.83 5.93
N HIS A 75 -1.49 10.69 5.45
CA HIS A 75 -0.44 9.92 6.12
C HIS A 75 0.94 10.19 5.53
N SER A 76 1.05 10.18 4.21
CA SER A 76 2.35 10.25 3.53
C SER A 76 2.69 11.62 2.98
N GLY A 77 1.69 12.47 2.73
CA GLY A 77 1.87 13.70 1.98
C GLY A 77 1.91 13.48 0.47
N TRP A 78 1.73 12.23 0.01
CA TRP A 78 1.79 11.87 -1.41
C TRP A 78 0.47 11.27 -1.86
N THR A 79 0.16 11.46 -3.15
CA THR A 79 -1.03 10.88 -3.78
C THR A 79 -0.69 9.80 -4.81
N THR A 80 0.58 9.52 -5.02
CA THR A 80 1.03 8.51 -5.98
C THR A 80 0.79 7.11 -5.46
N ILE A 81 0.57 6.16 -6.36
CA ILE A 81 0.37 4.74 -6.06
C ILE A 81 1.44 3.95 -6.82
N PRO A 82 2.06 2.94 -6.21
CA PRO A 82 1.77 2.32 -4.91
C PRO A 82 2.36 3.08 -3.72
N GLN A 83 1.86 2.78 -2.51
CA GLN A 83 2.41 3.29 -1.26
C GLN A 83 2.53 2.15 -0.25
N ALA A 84 3.72 1.98 0.32
CA ALA A 84 3.98 0.98 1.34
C ALA A 84 4.13 1.62 2.72
N TYR A 85 3.57 0.95 3.73
CA TYR A 85 3.63 1.37 5.13
C TYR A 85 4.15 0.22 5.99
N VAL A 86 4.97 0.55 6.98
CA VAL A 86 5.49 -0.42 7.95
C VAL A 86 5.31 0.18 9.34
N ASP A 87 4.66 -0.56 10.23
CA ASP A 87 4.37 -0.10 11.59
C ASP A 87 3.70 1.27 11.63
N GLY A 88 2.79 1.51 10.70
CA GLY A 88 2.04 2.77 10.62
C GLY A 88 2.78 3.91 9.93
N GLU A 89 4.02 3.70 9.50
CA GLU A 89 4.83 4.75 8.88
C GLU A 89 5.00 4.52 7.38
N PHE A 90 4.92 5.59 6.61
CA PHE A 90 5.12 5.55 5.18
C PHE A 90 6.59 5.25 4.84
N VAL A 91 6.83 4.22 4.04
CA VAL A 91 8.17 3.84 3.59
C VAL A 91 8.48 4.42 2.22
N GLY A 92 7.57 4.29 1.28
CA GLY A 92 7.76 4.79 -0.07
C GLY A 92 6.94 4.04 -1.10
N GLY A 93 7.17 4.38 -2.36
CA GLY A 93 6.58 3.71 -3.51
C GLY A 93 7.54 2.73 -4.15
N ALA A 94 7.26 2.34 -5.41
CA ALA A 94 8.03 1.32 -6.12
C ALA A 94 9.51 1.66 -6.22
N ASP A 95 9.84 2.91 -6.56
CA ASP A 95 11.24 3.32 -6.75
C ASP A 95 12.03 3.24 -5.45
N VAL A 96 11.44 3.65 -4.34
CA VAL A 96 12.10 3.60 -3.04
C VAL A 96 12.32 2.17 -2.60
N LEU A 97 11.31 1.32 -2.77
CA LEU A 97 11.41 -0.10 -2.40
C LEU A 97 12.50 -0.80 -3.21
N GLU A 98 12.55 -0.53 -4.51
CA GLU A 98 13.57 -1.09 -5.38
C GLU A 98 14.97 -0.62 -4.95
N GLU A 99 15.14 0.67 -4.67
CA GLU A 99 16.43 1.21 -4.24
C GLU A 99 16.88 0.60 -2.91
N LEU A 100 15.97 0.49 -1.94
CA LEU A 100 16.29 -0.14 -0.66
C LEU A 100 16.69 -1.60 -0.83
N ASP A 101 16.02 -2.31 -1.72
CA ASP A 101 16.33 -3.71 -1.99
C ASP A 101 17.71 -3.87 -2.64
N GLU A 102 18.04 -2.99 -3.59
CA GLU A 102 19.37 -2.98 -4.24
C GLU A 102 20.48 -2.68 -3.24
N ARG A 103 20.22 -1.88 -2.23
CA ARG A 103 21.19 -1.54 -1.18
C ARG A 103 21.27 -2.60 -0.08
N GLY A 104 20.42 -3.61 -0.11
CA GLY A 104 20.34 -4.60 0.96
C GLY A 104 19.70 -4.09 2.23
N GLU A 105 18.90 -3.02 2.14
CA GLU A 105 18.29 -2.36 3.30
C GLU A 105 16.78 -2.63 3.42
N LEU A 106 16.18 -3.26 2.40
CA LEU A 106 14.72 -3.44 2.41
C LEU A 106 14.25 -4.42 3.48
N ALA A 107 14.98 -5.49 3.71
CA ALA A 107 14.61 -6.45 4.74
C ALA A 107 14.46 -5.77 6.11
N ASP A 108 15.43 -4.93 6.47
CA ASP A 108 15.37 -4.19 7.73
C ASP A 108 14.22 -3.19 7.73
N ALA A 109 13.99 -2.49 6.63
CA ALA A 109 12.90 -1.53 6.51
C ALA A 109 11.54 -2.18 6.68
N LEU A 110 11.41 -3.45 6.30
CA LEU A 110 10.18 -4.24 6.41
C LEU A 110 10.10 -5.04 7.72
N ASN A 111 11.08 -4.93 8.60
CA ASN A 111 11.17 -5.72 9.83
C ASN A 111 11.24 -7.23 9.54
N ALA A 112 11.87 -7.58 8.44
CA ALA A 112 12.00 -8.96 8.02
C ALA A 112 13.29 -9.62 8.55
#